data_5f8f786b966a6b2b08d9d6f73b0c8d06
#
_entry.id   5f8f786b966a6b2b08d9d6f73b0c8d06
#
_cell.length_a   1.000
_cell.length_b   1.000
_cell.length_c   1.000
_cell.angle_alpha   90.00
_cell.angle_beta   90.00
_cell.angle_gamma   90.00
#
_symmetry.space_group_name_H-M   'P 1'
#
loop_
_entity.id
_entity.type
_entity.pdbx_description
1 polymer ?
#
loop_
_entity_poly.entity_id
_entity_poly.type
_entity_poly.pdbx_seq_one_letter_code
_entity_poly.pdbx_strand_id
1 'polypeptide(L)'
;MHTSIFAPLFAFCLTCSAADAAETKSTGDTFPHVIETFEVGENVNVRALTVETGKNTLWVGTSVGVHEIDIATRKVINTFTRDSGLANEYVFAVGVDKNGYKWFGTNAGGASRYRDGKWKTYFPMHGLADYWVYSFANQRNGDMWIGTWAGVNRVDLRSMKFTTYVKELINEWVYGIAVDKQDRVWFGTEGGVSMFDGKTWRSWSHKEGLGATNQGKLAASPNTGLGTRSRHDLSMLSGDGKLTYNPSYVFALQITPDQSVWAATWGGGVSRFDGTRWQNYTTREGLAGDIVYSIAQESNGVLWFGTNNGISRYDGKSWHNYDKKAGLLEDNVYALAVAPNGDIWAGSRRGVTRIGR
;
A
#
# COMPACT_ATOMS: atom_id res chain seq x y z
N MET A 1 -25.91 32.59 -26.48
CA MET A 1 -24.61 33.11 -26.00
C MET A 1 -24.07 32.04 -25.03
N HIS A 2 -23.22 31.14 -25.58
CA HIS A 2 -22.56 30.13 -24.81
C HIS A 2 -21.15 30.64 -24.46
N THR A 3 -20.91 30.92 -23.20
CA THR A 3 -19.58 31.23 -22.68
C THR A 3 -18.91 29.92 -22.28
N SER A 4 -17.98 29.47 -23.13
CA SER A 4 -17.05 28.38 -22.82
C SER A 4 -16.04 28.88 -21.79
N ILE A 5 -16.02 28.27 -20.61
CA ILE A 5 -14.99 28.50 -19.61
C ILE A 5 -13.85 27.51 -19.92
N PHE A 6 -12.77 28.04 -20.48
CA PHE A 6 -11.50 27.33 -20.63
C PHE A 6 -10.87 27.17 -19.23
N ALA A 7 -10.66 25.93 -18.81
CA ALA A 7 -9.80 25.62 -17.66
C ALA A 7 -8.33 25.84 -18.09
N PRO A 8 -7.50 26.49 -17.26
CA PRO A 8 -6.10 26.68 -17.62
C PRO A 8 -5.36 25.35 -17.51
N LEU A 9 -4.66 25.01 -18.58
CA LEU A 9 -3.58 24.01 -18.57
C LEU A 9 -2.50 24.51 -17.58
N PHE A 10 -2.44 23.90 -16.41
CA PHE A 10 -1.29 24.09 -15.52
C PHE A 10 -0.08 23.38 -16.14
N ALA A 11 0.81 24.18 -16.72
CA ALA A 11 2.15 23.73 -17.03
C ALA A 11 2.88 23.45 -15.72
N PHE A 12 3.21 22.17 -15.47
CA PHE A 12 4.03 21.74 -14.34
C PHE A 12 5.42 22.37 -14.46
N CYS A 13 5.68 23.39 -13.68
CA CYS A 13 7.02 23.92 -13.47
C CYS A 13 7.67 23.06 -12.36
N LEU A 14 8.58 22.15 -12.76
CA LEU A 14 9.46 21.43 -11.84
C LEU A 14 10.41 22.44 -11.20
N THR A 15 10.09 22.95 -10.03
CA THR A 15 11.07 23.65 -9.20
C THR A 15 11.89 22.59 -8.47
N CYS A 16 13.05 22.24 -9.05
CA CYS A 16 14.09 21.49 -8.37
C CYS A 16 14.76 22.45 -7.36
N SER A 17 14.45 22.36 -6.08
CA SER A 17 15.26 23.00 -5.06
C SER A 17 16.46 22.10 -4.78
N ALA A 18 17.59 22.37 -5.43
CA ALA A 18 18.87 21.84 -5.02
C ALA A 18 19.25 22.53 -3.69
N ALA A 19 19.26 21.77 -2.61
CA ALA A 19 19.91 22.22 -1.39
C ALA A 19 21.42 22.17 -1.66
N ASP A 20 22.08 23.31 -1.63
CA ASP A 20 23.55 23.42 -1.60
C ASP A 20 24.08 22.69 -0.37
N ALA A 21 24.51 21.44 -0.57
CA ALA A 21 25.22 20.68 0.45
C ALA A 21 26.71 21.02 0.35
N ALA A 22 27.22 21.73 1.34
CA ALA A 22 28.65 21.88 1.56
C ALA A 22 29.30 20.49 1.66
N GLU A 23 30.31 20.22 0.83
CA GLU A 23 31.15 19.01 0.86
C GLU A 23 31.87 18.90 2.21
N THR A 24 31.29 18.13 3.12
CA THR A 24 32.06 17.50 4.19
C THR A 24 32.32 16.07 3.75
N LYS A 25 33.55 15.76 3.37
CA LYS A 25 34.05 14.39 3.20
C LYS A 25 33.95 13.68 4.55
N SER A 26 32.84 12.94 4.73
CA SER A 26 32.62 11.99 5.82
C SER A 26 32.77 10.59 5.27
N THR A 27 33.62 9.84 5.90
CA THR A 27 33.85 8.41 5.70
C THR A 27 32.53 7.62 5.89
N GLY A 28 32.02 7.03 4.77
CA GLY A 28 31.20 5.83 4.82
C GLY A 28 29.87 5.88 5.54
N ASP A 29 28.92 6.72 5.12
CA ASP A 29 27.52 6.50 5.49
C ASP A 29 26.96 5.37 4.61
N THR A 30 26.81 4.17 5.21
CA THR A 30 26.36 2.95 4.51
C THR A 30 24.86 2.88 4.37
N PHE A 31 24.10 3.82 4.95
CA PHE A 31 22.65 3.85 4.90
C PHE A 31 22.12 4.65 3.70
N PRO A 32 21.03 4.19 3.07
CA PRO A 32 20.30 5.00 2.12
C PRO A 32 19.83 6.32 2.75
N HIS A 33 19.72 7.38 1.96
CA HIS A 33 19.26 8.70 2.40
C HIS A 33 18.21 9.24 1.44
N VAL A 34 17.46 10.26 1.86
CA VAL A 34 16.50 10.93 0.98
C VAL A 34 17.27 11.66 -0.12
N ILE A 35 16.97 11.29 -1.37
CA ILE A 35 17.63 11.86 -2.56
C ILE A 35 16.81 13.01 -3.13
N GLU A 36 15.50 12.83 -3.24
CA GLU A 36 14.60 13.80 -3.85
C GLU A 36 13.13 13.57 -3.44
N THR A 37 12.33 14.60 -3.62
CA THR A 37 10.89 14.58 -3.37
C THR A 37 10.11 15.07 -4.59
N PHE A 38 8.92 14.51 -4.82
CA PHE A 38 8.03 14.86 -5.93
C PHE A 38 6.67 15.24 -5.35
N GLU A 39 6.31 16.50 -5.42
CA GLU A 39 5.01 16.95 -4.98
C GLU A 39 3.95 16.71 -6.07
N VAL A 40 2.80 16.17 -5.66
CA VAL A 40 1.64 15.93 -6.54
C VAL A 40 0.46 16.84 -6.21
N GLY A 41 0.59 17.68 -5.19
CA GLY A 41 -0.40 18.65 -4.73
C GLY A 41 -0.55 18.68 -3.21
N GLU A 42 -0.78 19.84 -2.62
CA GLU A 42 -0.76 20.07 -1.18
C GLU A 42 -1.73 19.17 -0.40
N ASN A 43 -2.92 18.91 -0.95
CA ASN A 43 -3.96 18.09 -0.34
C ASN A 43 -4.15 16.73 -1.04
N VAL A 44 -3.17 16.29 -1.80
CA VAL A 44 -3.21 15.01 -2.52
C VAL A 44 -2.53 13.94 -1.71
N ASN A 45 -3.22 12.83 -1.46
CA ASN A 45 -2.66 11.67 -0.78
C ASN A 45 -2.16 10.64 -1.81
N VAL A 46 -0.92 10.18 -1.66
CA VAL A 46 -0.40 9.03 -2.39
C VAL A 46 -0.71 7.78 -1.57
N ARG A 47 -1.58 6.93 -2.10
CA ARG A 47 -2.11 5.74 -1.40
C ARG A 47 -1.53 4.43 -1.89
N ALA A 48 -1.06 4.40 -3.12
CA ALA A 48 -0.53 3.19 -3.72
C ALA A 48 0.69 3.50 -4.58
N LEU A 49 1.69 2.64 -4.48
CA LEU A 49 2.89 2.65 -5.30
C LEU A 49 3.14 1.24 -5.84
N THR A 50 3.39 1.12 -7.14
CA THR A 50 3.74 -0.15 -7.76
C THR A 50 4.80 0.06 -8.84
N VAL A 51 5.88 -0.71 -8.77
CA VAL A 51 6.92 -0.71 -9.80
C VAL A 51 6.62 -1.79 -10.84
N GLU A 52 6.49 -1.39 -12.10
CA GLU A 52 6.44 -2.29 -13.24
C GLU A 52 7.88 -2.55 -13.72
N THR A 53 8.51 -3.57 -13.14
CA THR A 53 9.94 -3.86 -13.32
C THR A 53 10.34 -4.00 -14.79
N GLY A 54 9.52 -4.68 -15.62
CA GLY A 54 9.81 -4.89 -17.04
C GLY A 54 9.80 -3.64 -17.91
N LYS A 55 9.27 -2.52 -17.41
CA LYS A 55 9.21 -1.23 -18.10
C LYS A 55 9.94 -0.10 -17.37
N ASN A 56 10.53 -0.38 -16.21
CA ASN A 56 11.15 0.61 -15.34
C ASN A 56 10.22 1.79 -15.03
N THR A 57 8.95 1.49 -14.74
CA THR A 57 7.89 2.47 -14.52
C THR A 57 7.38 2.39 -13.09
N LEU A 58 7.17 3.54 -12.45
CA LEU A 58 6.49 3.68 -11.18
C LEU A 58 5.05 4.15 -11.43
N TRP A 59 4.09 3.39 -10.93
CA TRP A 59 2.68 3.75 -10.91
C TRP A 59 2.32 4.32 -9.55
N VAL A 60 1.79 5.54 -9.54
CA VAL A 60 1.46 6.32 -8.34
C VAL A 60 -0.04 6.53 -8.27
N GLY A 61 -0.72 5.77 -7.41
CA GLY A 61 -2.14 5.93 -7.13
C GLY A 61 -2.37 7.01 -6.08
N THR A 62 -3.18 8.01 -6.42
CA THR A 62 -3.43 9.18 -5.58
C THR A 62 -4.92 9.36 -5.27
N SER A 63 -5.24 10.36 -4.45
CA SER A 63 -6.63 10.78 -4.21
C SER A 63 -7.25 11.58 -5.37
N VAL A 64 -6.50 11.86 -6.44
CA VAL A 64 -6.94 12.67 -7.60
C VAL A 64 -6.56 12.04 -8.94
N GLY A 65 -6.29 10.75 -8.97
CA GLY A 65 -5.94 10.01 -10.19
C GLY A 65 -4.69 9.17 -10.04
N VAL A 66 -4.12 8.77 -11.17
CA VAL A 66 -2.92 7.93 -11.27
C VAL A 66 -1.87 8.63 -12.10
N HIS A 67 -0.62 8.63 -11.63
CA HIS A 67 0.52 9.05 -12.43
C HIS A 67 1.37 7.83 -12.83
N GLU A 68 1.80 7.80 -14.08
CA GLU A 68 2.80 6.90 -14.61
C GLU A 68 4.11 7.66 -14.71
N ILE A 69 5.14 7.19 -13.98
CA ILE A 69 6.45 7.86 -13.89
C ILE A 69 7.53 6.93 -14.45
N ASP A 70 8.34 7.43 -15.36
CA ASP A 70 9.58 6.77 -15.78
C ASP A 70 10.64 6.92 -14.68
N ILE A 71 11.09 5.79 -14.13
CA ILE A 71 12.02 5.77 -12.98
C ILE A 71 13.38 6.33 -13.36
N ALA A 72 13.87 6.11 -14.59
CA ALA A 72 15.18 6.56 -15.02
C ALA A 72 15.25 8.08 -15.24
N THR A 73 14.24 8.62 -15.92
CA THR A 73 14.17 10.06 -16.23
C THR A 73 13.44 10.87 -15.16
N ARG A 74 12.70 10.18 -14.27
CA ARG A 74 11.89 10.77 -13.20
C ARG A 74 10.77 11.69 -13.71
N LYS A 75 10.35 11.51 -14.96
CA LYS A 75 9.30 12.30 -15.58
C LYS A 75 7.96 11.57 -15.47
N VAL A 76 6.89 12.34 -15.24
CA VAL A 76 5.52 11.87 -15.43
C VAL A 76 5.31 11.66 -16.92
N ILE A 77 5.01 10.41 -17.30
CA ILE A 77 4.73 10.01 -18.69
C ILE A 77 3.25 10.26 -18.98
N ASN A 78 2.39 9.80 -18.07
CA ASN A 78 0.95 9.90 -18.20
C ASN A 78 0.30 10.25 -16.85
N THR A 79 -0.84 10.92 -16.94
CA THR A 79 -1.77 11.13 -15.83
C THR A 79 -3.14 10.64 -16.25
N PHE A 80 -3.74 9.78 -15.41
CA PHE A 80 -5.04 9.18 -15.67
C PHE A 80 -6.06 9.64 -14.64
N THR A 81 -7.17 10.15 -15.14
CA THR A 81 -8.35 10.61 -14.39
C THR A 81 -9.60 9.95 -14.95
N ARG A 82 -10.78 10.37 -14.51
CA ARG A 82 -12.05 9.92 -15.09
C ARG A 82 -12.14 10.22 -16.58
N ASP A 83 -11.63 11.37 -17.04
CA ASP A 83 -11.62 11.74 -18.47
C ASP A 83 -10.79 10.77 -19.31
N SER A 84 -9.80 10.11 -18.70
CA SER A 84 -8.99 9.06 -19.34
C SER A 84 -9.66 7.68 -19.35
N GLY A 85 -10.73 7.48 -18.56
CA GLY A 85 -11.43 6.20 -18.43
C GLY A 85 -11.27 5.51 -17.07
N LEU A 86 -10.59 6.13 -16.11
CA LEU A 86 -10.51 5.66 -14.72
C LEU A 86 -11.90 5.80 -14.06
N ALA A 87 -12.36 4.76 -13.35
CA ALA A 87 -13.71 4.76 -12.79
C ALA A 87 -13.91 5.75 -11.63
N ASN A 88 -12.88 5.96 -10.84
CA ASN A 88 -12.85 6.94 -9.75
C ASN A 88 -11.41 7.41 -9.52
N GLU A 89 -11.23 8.69 -9.22
CA GLU A 89 -9.90 9.30 -9.07
C GLU A 89 -9.23 8.99 -7.72
N TYR A 90 -10.01 8.61 -6.70
CA TYR A 90 -9.41 8.19 -5.44
C TYR A 90 -8.97 6.72 -5.54
N VAL A 91 -7.67 6.51 -5.74
CA VAL A 91 -7.07 5.19 -5.97
C VAL A 91 -6.40 4.67 -4.71
N PHE A 92 -6.88 3.52 -4.21
CA PHE A 92 -6.33 2.86 -3.03
C PHE A 92 -5.25 1.83 -3.35
N ALA A 93 -5.33 1.23 -4.54
CA ALA A 93 -4.43 0.16 -4.94
C ALA A 93 -4.06 0.24 -6.41
N VAL A 94 -2.84 -0.13 -6.71
CA VAL A 94 -2.34 -0.33 -8.08
C VAL A 94 -1.70 -1.71 -8.17
N GLY A 95 -2.07 -2.47 -9.18
CA GLY A 95 -1.48 -3.78 -9.48
C GLY A 95 -1.15 -3.92 -10.96
N VAL A 96 -0.21 -4.80 -11.28
CA VAL A 96 0.08 -5.21 -12.66
C VAL A 96 -0.14 -6.71 -12.75
N ASP A 97 -1.03 -7.16 -13.66
CA ASP A 97 -1.26 -8.57 -13.84
C ASP A 97 -0.18 -9.23 -14.73
N LYS A 98 -0.13 -10.55 -14.74
CA LYS A 98 0.84 -11.33 -15.53
C LYS A 98 0.78 -11.07 -17.04
N ASN A 99 -0.32 -10.50 -17.53
CA ASN A 99 -0.53 -10.15 -18.93
C ASN A 99 -0.14 -8.68 -19.20
N GLY A 100 0.38 -7.94 -18.20
CA GLY A 100 0.79 -6.55 -18.29
C GLY A 100 -0.35 -5.53 -18.24
N TYR A 101 -1.58 -5.95 -17.87
CA TYR A 101 -2.63 -5.00 -17.59
C TYR A 101 -2.42 -4.34 -16.22
N LYS A 102 -2.66 -3.06 -16.14
CA LYS A 102 -2.70 -2.29 -14.91
C LYS A 102 -4.10 -2.37 -14.31
N TRP A 103 -4.14 -2.57 -13.01
CA TRP A 103 -5.37 -2.60 -12.25
C TRP A 103 -5.35 -1.50 -11.21
N PHE A 104 -6.41 -0.73 -11.15
CA PHE A 104 -6.58 0.38 -10.22
C PHE A 104 -7.80 0.11 -9.36
N GLY A 105 -7.56 -0.11 -8.07
CA GLY A 105 -8.59 -0.26 -7.07
C GLY A 105 -9.01 1.09 -6.54
N THR A 106 -10.29 1.40 -6.61
CA THR A 106 -10.77 2.75 -6.37
C THR A 106 -11.78 2.84 -5.22
N ASN A 107 -11.99 4.05 -4.75
CA ASN A 107 -13.04 4.41 -3.81
C ASN A 107 -14.40 4.40 -4.53
N ALA A 108 -15.27 3.45 -4.23
CA ALA A 108 -16.63 3.33 -4.76
C ALA A 108 -16.74 3.26 -6.30
N GLY A 109 -15.63 3.10 -7.03
CA GLY A 109 -15.60 3.01 -8.50
C GLY A 109 -15.28 1.59 -9.01
N GLY A 110 -15.12 0.61 -8.12
CA GLY A 110 -14.72 -0.74 -8.50
C GLY A 110 -13.25 -0.85 -8.88
N ALA A 111 -12.93 -1.80 -9.76
CA ALA A 111 -11.60 -2.06 -10.28
C ALA A 111 -11.50 -1.65 -11.75
N SER A 112 -10.70 -0.65 -12.06
CA SER A 112 -10.39 -0.26 -13.44
C SER A 112 -9.18 -1.03 -13.93
N ARG A 113 -9.27 -1.57 -15.15
CA ARG A 113 -8.20 -2.31 -15.82
C ARG A 113 -7.79 -1.59 -17.10
N TYR A 114 -6.50 -1.37 -17.27
CA TYR A 114 -5.94 -0.57 -18.37
C TYR A 114 -4.79 -1.31 -19.07
N ARG A 115 -4.76 -1.22 -20.40
CA ARG A 115 -3.62 -1.59 -21.23
C ARG A 115 -3.73 -0.92 -22.60
N ASP A 116 -2.65 -0.31 -23.06
CA ASP A 116 -2.49 0.22 -24.41
C ASP A 116 -3.67 1.11 -24.86
N GLY A 117 -4.07 2.07 -24.00
CA GLY A 117 -5.18 2.99 -24.25
C GLY A 117 -6.57 2.41 -24.03
N LYS A 118 -6.70 1.13 -23.71
CA LYS A 118 -7.98 0.46 -23.52
C LYS A 118 -8.31 0.29 -22.04
N TRP A 119 -9.49 0.75 -21.66
CA TRP A 119 -10.03 0.66 -20.32
C TRP A 119 -11.17 -0.34 -20.23
N LYS A 120 -11.25 -1.02 -19.08
CA LYS A 120 -12.42 -1.80 -18.67
C LYS A 120 -12.57 -1.72 -17.17
N THR A 121 -13.76 -1.39 -16.69
CA THR A 121 -14.07 -1.35 -15.26
C THR A 121 -14.94 -2.53 -14.86
N TYR A 122 -14.64 -3.10 -13.70
CA TYR A 122 -15.38 -4.19 -13.09
C TYR A 122 -16.09 -3.68 -11.84
N PHE A 123 -17.37 -4.04 -11.74
CA PHE A 123 -18.30 -3.72 -10.66
C PHE A 123 -18.92 -4.99 -10.10
N PRO A 124 -19.71 -4.95 -9.02
CA PRO A 124 -20.40 -6.12 -8.50
C PRO A 124 -21.27 -6.84 -9.53
N MET A 125 -21.89 -6.13 -10.47
CA MET A 125 -22.62 -6.76 -11.59
C MET A 125 -21.74 -7.62 -12.52
N HIS A 126 -20.42 -7.47 -12.49
CA HIS A 126 -19.44 -8.29 -13.21
C HIS A 126 -18.82 -9.39 -12.34
N GLY A 127 -19.28 -9.53 -11.09
CA GLY A 127 -18.79 -10.50 -10.12
C GLY A 127 -17.77 -9.98 -9.12
N LEU A 128 -17.40 -8.69 -9.17
CA LEU A 128 -16.57 -8.08 -8.14
C LEU A 128 -17.33 -8.07 -6.80
N ALA A 129 -16.66 -8.34 -5.68
CA ALA A 129 -17.30 -8.43 -4.37
C ALA A 129 -17.86 -7.08 -3.88
N ASP A 130 -17.14 -5.99 -4.13
CA ASP A 130 -17.58 -4.65 -3.73
C ASP A 130 -16.98 -3.55 -4.65
N TYR A 131 -17.56 -2.33 -4.59
CA TYR A 131 -17.07 -1.17 -5.30
C TYR A 131 -15.78 -0.57 -4.71
N TRP A 132 -15.45 -0.88 -3.44
CA TRP A 132 -14.27 -0.39 -2.74
C TRP A 132 -13.17 -1.44 -2.83
N VAL A 133 -12.09 -1.14 -3.55
CA VAL A 133 -11.01 -2.08 -3.85
C VAL A 133 -9.71 -1.58 -3.25
N TYR A 134 -9.10 -2.38 -2.37
CA TYR A 134 -7.94 -1.99 -1.56
C TYR A 134 -6.65 -2.68 -1.91
N SER A 135 -6.68 -3.85 -2.56
CA SER A 135 -5.46 -4.61 -2.82
C SER A 135 -5.60 -5.56 -4.01
N PHE A 136 -4.43 -5.85 -4.62
CA PHE A 136 -4.27 -6.82 -5.69
C PHE A 136 -3.07 -7.72 -5.41
N ALA A 137 -3.16 -9.00 -5.72
CA ALA A 137 -2.03 -9.92 -5.70
C ALA A 137 -2.15 -10.97 -6.81
N ASN A 138 -1.03 -11.23 -7.49
CA ASN A 138 -0.95 -12.29 -8.48
C ASN A 138 -0.56 -13.60 -7.80
N GLN A 139 -1.32 -14.66 -8.08
CA GLN A 139 -0.99 -16.04 -7.72
C GLN A 139 -0.18 -16.70 -8.85
N ARG A 140 0.73 -17.63 -8.52
CA ARG A 140 1.61 -18.26 -9.54
C ARG A 140 0.86 -19.11 -10.54
N ASN A 141 -0.28 -19.69 -10.14
CA ASN A 141 -1.17 -20.41 -11.06
C ASN A 141 -1.75 -19.50 -12.14
N GLY A 142 -1.56 -18.19 -12.01
CA GLY A 142 -1.97 -17.19 -12.97
C GLY A 142 -3.28 -16.50 -12.67
N ASP A 143 -3.90 -16.79 -11.54
CA ASP A 143 -5.04 -16.06 -11.04
C ASP A 143 -4.60 -14.74 -10.38
N MET A 144 -5.54 -13.83 -10.23
CA MET A 144 -5.37 -12.60 -9.47
C MET A 144 -6.36 -12.54 -8.34
N TRP A 145 -5.91 -12.07 -7.19
CA TRP A 145 -6.77 -11.82 -6.04
C TRP A 145 -7.01 -10.33 -5.86
N ILE A 146 -8.25 -9.98 -5.54
CA ILE A 146 -8.70 -8.60 -5.36
C ILE A 146 -9.34 -8.47 -3.99
N GLY A 147 -8.75 -7.67 -3.11
CA GLY A 147 -9.28 -7.37 -1.78
C GLY A 147 -10.24 -6.20 -1.82
N THR A 148 -11.40 -6.37 -1.20
CA THR A 148 -12.46 -5.38 -1.20
C THR A 148 -13.03 -5.13 0.20
N TRP A 149 -13.96 -4.20 0.32
CA TRP A 149 -14.71 -3.94 1.55
C TRP A 149 -15.75 -5.03 1.89
N ALA A 150 -16.05 -5.94 1.00
CA ALA A 150 -17.05 -6.99 1.23
C ALA A 150 -16.55 -8.36 0.76
N GLY A 151 -15.33 -8.71 1.14
CA GLY A 151 -14.71 -9.97 0.81
C GLY A 151 -13.56 -9.86 -0.18
N VAL A 152 -13.18 -10.99 -0.72
CA VAL A 152 -12.10 -11.12 -1.69
C VAL A 152 -12.57 -11.86 -2.93
N ASN A 153 -12.08 -11.42 -4.09
CA ASN A 153 -12.26 -12.14 -5.35
C ASN A 153 -11.00 -12.87 -5.76
N ARG A 154 -11.17 -14.12 -6.20
CA ARG A 154 -10.22 -14.80 -7.05
C ARG A 154 -10.67 -14.64 -8.50
N VAL A 155 -9.80 -14.12 -9.35
CA VAL A 155 -10.07 -13.86 -10.76
C VAL A 155 -9.20 -14.78 -11.62
N ASP A 156 -9.83 -15.67 -12.37
CA ASP A 156 -9.16 -16.38 -13.46
C ASP A 156 -8.93 -15.39 -14.61
N LEU A 157 -7.69 -14.98 -14.82
CA LEU A 157 -7.34 -13.99 -15.83
C LEU A 157 -7.48 -14.46 -17.28
N ARG A 158 -7.71 -15.76 -17.53
CA ARG A 158 -7.97 -16.32 -18.87
C ARG A 158 -9.43 -16.14 -19.26
N SER A 159 -10.33 -16.53 -18.35
CA SER A 159 -11.77 -16.48 -18.57
C SER A 159 -12.42 -15.19 -18.06
N MET A 160 -11.71 -14.43 -17.24
CA MET A 160 -12.23 -13.29 -16.47
C MET A 160 -13.41 -13.67 -15.56
N LYS A 161 -13.38 -14.91 -15.05
CA LYS A 161 -14.35 -15.39 -14.07
C LYS A 161 -13.93 -14.94 -12.67
N PHE A 162 -14.87 -14.34 -11.95
CA PHE A 162 -14.72 -13.92 -10.56
C PHE A 162 -15.35 -14.97 -9.64
N THR A 163 -14.62 -15.36 -8.60
CA THR A 163 -15.14 -16.19 -7.49
C THR A 163 -14.97 -15.40 -6.21
N THR A 164 -16.03 -15.21 -5.45
CA THR A 164 -16.05 -14.39 -4.23
C THR A 164 -15.99 -15.27 -2.99
N TYR A 165 -15.17 -14.90 -2.02
CA TYR A 165 -15.06 -15.48 -0.69
C TYR A 165 -15.34 -14.39 0.35
N VAL A 166 -16.21 -14.66 1.30
CA VAL A 166 -16.60 -13.75 2.39
C VAL A 166 -16.61 -14.47 3.72
N LYS A 167 -17.38 -15.58 3.81
CA LYS A 167 -17.62 -16.32 5.06
C LYS A 167 -16.37 -17.06 5.55
N GLU A 168 -15.44 -17.34 4.66
CA GLU A 168 -14.20 -18.04 4.92
C GLU A 168 -13.15 -17.13 5.57
N LEU A 169 -13.31 -15.82 5.43
CA LEU A 169 -12.44 -14.81 6.01
C LEU A 169 -12.79 -14.55 7.48
N ILE A 170 -11.79 -14.21 8.30
CA ILE A 170 -12.00 -13.77 9.68
C ILE A 170 -12.76 -12.45 9.76
N ASN A 171 -12.64 -11.63 8.71
CA ASN A 171 -13.37 -10.38 8.53
C ASN A 171 -13.45 -10.07 7.03
N GLU A 172 -14.57 -9.50 6.58
CA GLU A 172 -14.84 -9.26 5.16
C GLU A 172 -14.07 -8.06 4.57
N TRP A 173 -13.49 -7.18 5.39
CA TRP A 173 -12.78 -5.98 4.94
C TRP A 173 -11.32 -6.31 4.70
N VAL A 174 -10.94 -6.52 3.42
CA VAL A 174 -9.62 -7.00 3.02
C VAL A 174 -8.78 -5.87 2.46
N TYR A 175 -7.72 -5.49 3.18
CA TYR A 175 -6.85 -4.37 2.84
C TYR A 175 -5.52 -4.77 2.22
N GLY A 176 -4.96 -5.92 2.61
CA GLY A 176 -3.68 -6.41 2.12
C GLY A 176 -3.77 -7.86 1.67
N ILE A 177 -3.05 -8.21 0.61
CA ILE A 177 -2.95 -9.59 0.12
C ILE A 177 -1.49 -9.90 -0.19
N ALA A 178 -1.01 -11.07 0.21
CA ALA A 178 0.29 -11.58 -0.16
C ALA A 178 0.21 -13.06 -0.58
N VAL A 179 1.11 -13.51 -1.45
CA VAL A 179 1.19 -14.90 -1.90
C VAL A 179 2.56 -15.45 -1.57
N ASP A 180 2.60 -16.60 -0.89
CA ASP A 180 3.85 -17.22 -0.49
C ASP A 180 4.41 -18.20 -1.56
N LYS A 181 5.56 -18.81 -1.28
CA LYS A 181 6.22 -19.75 -2.22
C LYS A 181 5.44 -21.04 -2.45
N GLN A 182 4.57 -21.42 -1.53
CA GLN A 182 3.68 -22.57 -1.65
C GLN A 182 2.38 -22.22 -2.37
N ASP A 183 2.27 -21.00 -2.92
CA ASP A 183 1.07 -20.48 -3.59
C ASP A 183 -0.13 -20.31 -2.66
N ARG A 184 0.10 -20.29 -1.31
CA ARG A 184 -0.91 -19.94 -0.34
C ARG A 184 -1.13 -18.44 -0.37
N VAL A 185 -2.37 -18.04 -0.19
CA VAL A 185 -2.77 -16.63 -0.25
C VAL A 185 -3.13 -16.14 1.16
N TRP A 186 -2.51 -15.05 1.57
CA TRP A 186 -2.66 -14.43 2.87
C TRP A 186 -3.41 -13.12 2.73
N PHE A 187 -4.40 -12.90 3.58
CA PHE A 187 -5.32 -11.76 3.55
C PHE A 187 -5.23 -11.00 4.86
N GLY A 188 -4.83 -9.73 4.80
CA GLY A 188 -4.89 -8.78 5.92
C GLY A 188 -6.26 -8.12 5.97
N THR A 189 -6.94 -8.26 7.07
CA THR A 189 -8.29 -7.76 7.26
C THR A 189 -8.40 -6.86 8.49
N GLU A 190 -9.56 -6.24 8.73
CA GLU A 190 -9.77 -5.46 9.95
C GLU A 190 -9.89 -6.35 11.21
N GLY A 191 -10.16 -7.63 11.05
CA GLY A 191 -10.31 -8.59 12.15
C GLY A 191 -9.13 -9.52 12.38
N GLY A 192 -8.09 -9.44 11.54
CA GLY A 192 -6.92 -10.32 11.63
C GLY A 192 -6.37 -10.70 10.26
N VAL A 193 -5.64 -11.82 10.26
CA VAL A 193 -5.08 -12.42 9.05
C VAL A 193 -5.83 -13.71 8.75
N SER A 194 -6.24 -13.90 7.50
CA SER A 194 -6.72 -15.18 6.98
C SER A 194 -5.74 -15.74 5.95
N MET A 195 -5.66 -17.05 5.82
CA MET A 195 -4.82 -17.74 4.84
C MET A 195 -5.61 -18.83 4.14
N PHE A 196 -5.47 -18.93 2.82
CA PHE A 196 -6.02 -19.98 1.98
C PHE A 196 -4.91 -20.79 1.32
N ASP A 197 -4.90 -22.09 1.54
CA ASP A 197 -3.88 -23.01 0.99
C ASP A 197 -4.30 -23.70 -0.32
N GLY A 198 -5.43 -23.27 -0.90
CA GLY A 198 -6.03 -23.88 -2.08
C GLY A 198 -7.16 -24.87 -1.74
N LYS A 199 -7.30 -25.27 -0.45
CA LYS A 199 -8.31 -26.22 0.04
C LYS A 199 -8.98 -25.78 1.32
N THR A 200 -8.17 -25.30 2.27
CA THR A 200 -8.61 -24.95 3.62
C THR A 200 -8.25 -23.50 3.97
N TRP A 201 -9.05 -22.94 4.87
CA TRP A 201 -8.84 -21.61 5.42
C TRP A 201 -8.37 -21.70 6.87
N ARG A 202 -7.45 -20.80 7.25
CA ARG A 202 -6.98 -20.59 8.63
C ARG A 202 -6.94 -19.12 8.92
N SER A 203 -7.12 -18.74 10.18
CA SER A 203 -7.13 -17.34 10.58
C SER A 203 -6.44 -17.11 11.92
N TRP A 204 -5.93 -15.90 12.11
CA TRP A 204 -5.25 -15.43 13.32
C TRP A 204 -5.70 -14.01 13.63
N SER A 205 -5.91 -13.71 14.89
CA SER A 205 -6.26 -12.40 15.42
C SER A 205 -5.30 -12.01 16.56
N HIS A 206 -5.60 -10.93 17.25
CA HIS A 206 -4.85 -10.56 18.45
C HIS A 206 -4.89 -11.65 19.56
N LYS A 207 -5.94 -12.48 19.57
CA LYS A 207 -6.03 -13.62 20.51
C LYS A 207 -4.93 -14.65 20.28
N GLU A 208 -4.49 -14.83 19.04
CA GLU A 208 -3.41 -15.72 18.66
C GLU A 208 -2.05 -15.02 18.65
N GLY A 209 -1.98 -13.76 19.14
CA GLY A 209 -0.73 -13.01 19.33
C GLY A 209 -0.41 -11.99 18.23
N LEU A 210 -1.28 -11.80 17.24
CA LEU A 210 -1.12 -10.77 16.20
C LEU A 210 -1.23 -9.37 16.82
N GLY A 211 -0.28 -8.49 16.50
CA GLY A 211 -0.20 -7.12 17.02
C GLY A 211 0.18 -7.05 18.50
N ALA A 212 1.05 -6.12 18.85
CA ALA A 212 1.43 -5.90 20.24
C ALA A 212 0.26 -5.38 21.07
N THR A 213 0.25 -5.67 22.37
CA THR A 213 -0.75 -5.15 23.30
C THR A 213 -0.65 -3.63 23.43
N ASN A 214 -1.81 -2.97 23.52
CA ASN A 214 -1.88 -1.52 23.78
C ASN A 214 -1.29 -1.19 25.16
N GLN A 215 -0.30 -0.34 25.18
CA GLN A 215 0.35 0.09 26.41
C GLN A 215 -0.40 1.26 27.10
N GLY A 216 -1.69 1.41 26.84
CA GLY A 216 -2.53 2.50 27.35
C GLY A 216 -2.37 3.83 26.65
N LYS A 217 -1.64 3.86 25.52
CA LYS A 217 -1.35 5.09 24.79
C LYS A 217 -2.44 5.51 23.79
N LEU A 218 -3.19 4.56 23.24
CA LEU A 218 -4.21 4.81 22.24
C LEU A 218 -5.58 4.35 22.73
N ALA A 219 -6.62 5.10 22.40
CA ALA A 219 -7.99 4.67 22.62
C ALA A 219 -8.30 3.44 21.74
N ALA A 220 -9.07 2.48 22.25
CA ALA A 220 -9.55 1.39 21.42
C ALA A 220 -10.38 1.93 20.23
N SER A 221 -10.19 1.34 19.07
CA SER A 221 -11.03 1.68 17.92
C SER A 221 -12.47 1.26 18.20
N PRO A 222 -13.46 2.15 18.05
CA PRO A 222 -14.85 1.81 18.32
C PRO A 222 -15.45 0.81 17.29
N ASN A 223 -14.76 0.58 16.19
CA ASN A 223 -15.27 -0.14 15.03
C ASN A 223 -14.37 -1.33 14.69
N THR A 224 -14.63 -2.47 15.30
CA THR A 224 -13.85 -3.71 15.14
C THR A 224 -14.66 -4.88 14.63
N GLY A 225 -15.74 -4.66 13.91
CA GLY A 225 -16.62 -5.75 13.46
C GLY A 225 -17.40 -5.45 12.20
N LEU A 226 -17.87 -6.53 11.58
CA LEU A 226 -18.73 -6.53 10.41
C LEU A 226 -19.92 -5.58 10.57
N GLY A 227 -20.09 -4.66 9.62
CA GLY A 227 -21.24 -3.77 9.56
C GLY A 227 -21.33 -2.67 10.63
N THR A 228 -20.30 -2.50 11.46
CA THR A 228 -20.31 -1.51 12.56
C THR A 228 -19.83 -0.12 12.12
N ARG A 229 -19.13 -0.01 10.96
CA ARG A 229 -18.61 1.24 10.44
C ARG A 229 -19.35 1.66 9.17
N SER A 230 -19.59 2.96 9.04
CA SER A 230 -20.00 3.53 7.76
C SER A 230 -18.92 3.28 6.69
N ARG A 231 -19.31 2.78 5.51
CA ARG A 231 -18.43 2.61 4.36
C ARG A 231 -17.76 3.91 3.89
N HIS A 232 -18.27 5.04 4.33
CA HIS A 232 -17.76 6.37 3.96
C HIS A 232 -16.87 7.00 5.03
N ASP A 233 -16.67 6.31 6.17
CA ASP A 233 -15.79 6.82 7.21
C ASP A 233 -14.32 6.56 6.86
N LEU A 234 -13.72 7.52 6.17
CA LEU A 234 -12.29 7.55 5.82
C LEU A 234 -11.46 8.33 6.84
N SER A 235 -12.03 8.75 7.95
CA SER A 235 -11.35 9.60 8.95
C SER A 235 -10.06 8.96 9.47
N MET A 236 -10.02 7.64 9.59
CA MET A 236 -8.82 6.89 9.96
C MET A 236 -7.70 6.96 8.90
N LEU A 237 -8.06 7.15 7.64
CA LEU A 237 -7.12 7.23 6.52
C LEU A 237 -6.68 8.66 6.20
N SER A 238 -7.45 9.66 6.63
CA SER A 238 -7.15 11.08 6.38
C SER A 238 -6.14 11.68 7.34
N GLY A 239 -5.84 10.99 8.45
CA GLY A 239 -4.92 11.48 9.48
C GLY A 239 -5.50 12.58 10.38
N ASP A 240 -6.75 13.00 10.15
CA ASP A 240 -7.41 14.08 10.91
C ASP A 240 -8.17 13.55 12.12
N GLY A 241 -8.29 12.24 12.28
CA GLY A 241 -8.95 11.58 13.39
C GLY A 241 -8.00 11.31 14.57
N LYS A 242 -8.57 11.13 15.78
CA LYS A 242 -7.80 10.63 16.91
C LYS A 242 -7.26 9.24 16.59
N LEU A 243 -5.95 9.05 16.71
CA LEU A 243 -5.32 7.76 16.56
C LEU A 243 -5.94 6.78 17.56
N THR A 244 -6.35 5.62 17.06
CA THR A 244 -6.98 4.57 17.87
C THR A 244 -6.16 3.27 17.77
N TYR A 245 -6.53 2.27 18.55
CA TYR A 245 -5.87 0.99 18.63
C TYR A 245 -6.81 -0.14 18.18
N ASN A 246 -6.39 -0.88 17.17
CA ASN A 246 -6.96 -2.17 16.77
C ASN A 246 -5.84 -3.08 16.25
N PRO A 247 -5.21 -3.91 17.09
CA PRO A 247 -4.06 -4.73 16.71
C PRO A 247 -4.40 -5.84 15.71
N SER A 248 -5.67 -6.15 15.54
CA SER A 248 -6.16 -7.09 14.51
C SER A 248 -6.37 -6.43 13.14
N TYR A 249 -6.34 -5.10 13.06
CA TYR A 249 -6.51 -4.41 11.79
C TYR A 249 -5.20 -4.41 11.00
N VAL A 250 -5.15 -5.21 9.93
CA VAL A 250 -3.98 -5.45 9.10
C VAL A 250 -4.11 -4.75 7.76
N PHE A 251 -3.25 -3.75 7.51
CA PHE A 251 -3.23 -2.97 6.26
C PHE A 251 -2.43 -3.61 5.15
N ALA A 252 -1.28 -4.19 5.50
CA ALA A 252 -0.37 -4.76 4.52
C ALA A 252 0.24 -6.07 5.02
N LEU A 253 0.58 -6.92 4.08
CA LEU A 253 1.28 -8.19 4.31
C LEU A 253 2.51 -8.27 3.41
N GLN A 254 3.60 -8.81 3.94
CA GLN A 254 4.81 -9.13 3.20
C GLN A 254 5.28 -10.53 3.57
N ILE A 255 5.61 -11.34 2.55
CA ILE A 255 6.21 -12.67 2.76
C ILE A 255 7.71 -12.55 2.49
N THR A 256 8.51 -12.88 3.48
CA THR A 256 9.97 -12.86 3.37
C THR A 256 10.53 -14.17 2.78
N PRO A 257 11.79 -14.22 2.28
CA PRO A 257 12.38 -15.41 1.70
C PRO A 257 12.38 -16.63 2.62
N ASP A 258 12.47 -16.43 3.94
CA ASP A 258 12.36 -17.46 4.98
C ASP A 258 10.92 -17.95 5.22
N GLN A 259 9.96 -17.45 4.43
CA GLN A 259 8.53 -17.73 4.50
C GLN A 259 7.84 -17.17 5.76
N SER A 260 8.48 -16.29 6.51
CA SER A 260 7.78 -15.53 7.54
C SER A 260 6.77 -14.57 6.91
N VAL A 261 5.63 -14.40 7.60
CA VAL A 261 4.59 -13.45 7.19
C VAL A 261 4.67 -12.22 8.09
N TRP A 262 4.91 -11.07 7.48
CA TRP A 262 4.92 -9.79 8.18
C TRP A 262 3.59 -9.08 7.97
N ALA A 263 2.97 -8.64 9.05
CA ALA A 263 1.67 -7.99 9.07
C ALA A 263 1.79 -6.59 9.68
N ALA A 264 1.40 -5.57 8.90
CA ALA A 264 1.33 -4.17 9.33
C ALA A 264 0.01 -3.89 10.02
N THR A 265 0.03 -3.45 11.29
CA THR A 265 -1.19 -3.33 12.10
C THR A 265 -1.51 -1.89 12.49
N TRP A 266 -2.76 -1.66 12.92
CA TRP A 266 -3.23 -0.38 13.43
C TRP A 266 -3.00 -0.25 14.95
N GLY A 267 -1.85 0.31 15.31
CA GLY A 267 -1.48 0.58 16.71
C GLY A 267 -0.80 -0.58 17.44
N GLY A 268 -0.73 -1.75 16.83
CA GLY A 268 0.00 -2.91 17.36
C GLY A 268 1.40 -3.09 16.75
N GLY A 269 1.90 -2.09 16.02
CA GLY A 269 3.19 -2.16 15.32
C GLY A 269 3.18 -3.10 14.12
N VAL A 270 4.27 -3.82 13.91
CA VAL A 270 4.38 -4.86 12.89
C VAL A 270 4.57 -6.21 13.55
N SER A 271 3.92 -7.23 13.01
CA SER A 271 3.94 -8.60 13.52
C SER A 271 4.58 -9.55 12.52
N ARG A 272 5.47 -10.43 12.96
CA ARG A 272 6.10 -11.48 12.18
C ARG A 272 5.59 -12.84 12.63
N PHE A 273 5.02 -13.62 11.71
CA PHE A 273 4.64 -15.02 11.93
C PHE A 273 5.72 -15.95 11.37
N ASP A 274 6.28 -16.80 12.22
CA ASP A 274 7.35 -17.74 11.84
C ASP A 274 6.83 -19.12 11.38
N GLY A 275 5.50 -19.25 11.25
CA GLY A 275 4.81 -20.52 10.97
C GLY A 275 4.17 -21.15 12.21
N THR A 276 4.55 -20.71 13.41
CA THR A 276 4.04 -21.21 14.69
C THR A 276 3.47 -20.12 15.58
N ARG A 277 4.13 -18.98 15.68
CA ARG A 277 3.75 -17.87 16.58
C ARG A 277 4.01 -16.51 15.94
N TRP A 278 3.33 -15.51 16.46
CA TRP A 278 3.55 -14.11 16.15
C TRP A 278 4.59 -13.50 17.08
N GLN A 279 5.49 -12.71 16.54
CA GLN A 279 6.43 -11.84 17.25
C GLN A 279 6.13 -10.41 16.84
N ASN A 280 5.99 -9.51 17.81
CA ASN A 280 5.58 -8.14 17.56
C ASN A 280 6.76 -7.17 17.77
N TYR A 281 6.82 -6.15 16.92
CA TYR A 281 7.79 -5.06 16.97
C TYR A 281 7.04 -3.74 16.99
N THR A 282 7.39 -2.89 17.94
CA THR A 282 6.78 -1.58 18.18
C THR A 282 7.85 -0.50 18.24
N THR A 283 7.46 0.71 18.61
CA THR A 283 8.41 1.79 18.90
C THR A 283 9.41 1.44 20.02
N ARG A 284 9.13 0.44 20.83
CA ARG A 284 10.06 -0.05 21.87
C ARG A 284 11.22 -0.82 21.30
N GLU A 285 10.96 -1.60 20.23
CA GLU A 285 11.98 -2.37 19.52
C GLU A 285 12.72 -1.53 18.49
N GLY A 286 12.26 -0.28 18.24
CA GLY A 286 12.91 0.66 17.33
C GLY A 286 12.10 1.05 16.10
N LEU A 287 10.85 0.58 15.96
CA LEU A 287 9.95 1.00 14.90
C LEU A 287 9.62 2.50 15.03
N ALA A 288 9.49 3.24 13.93
CA ALA A 288 9.24 4.67 13.95
C ALA A 288 7.85 5.03 14.50
N GLY A 289 6.82 4.23 14.19
CA GLY A 289 5.45 4.43 14.65
C GLY A 289 4.67 3.13 14.74
N ASP A 290 3.75 3.03 15.70
CA ASP A 290 3.01 1.79 15.99
C ASP A 290 1.80 1.56 15.05
N ILE A 291 1.41 2.56 14.24
CA ILE A 291 0.48 2.38 13.13
C ILE A 291 1.30 2.21 11.86
N VAL A 292 1.22 1.01 11.25
CA VAL A 292 1.99 0.66 10.07
C VAL A 292 1.04 0.49 8.88
N TYR A 293 1.28 1.25 7.80
CA TYR A 293 0.40 1.28 6.63
C TYR A 293 0.89 0.39 5.50
N SER A 294 2.21 0.25 5.35
CA SER A 294 2.81 -0.43 4.21
C SER A 294 4.10 -1.15 4.58
N ILE A 295 4.41 -2.20 3.83
CA ILE A 295 5.65 -2.97 3.96
C ILE A 295 6.22 -3.16 2.55
N ALA A 296 7.53 -2.97 2.40
CA ALA A 296 8.27 -3.30 1.19
C ALA A 296 9.56 -4.04 1.54
N GLN A 297 10.09 -4.83 0.61
CA GLN A 297 11.29 -5.61 0.83
C GLN A 297 12.29 -5.43 -0.31
N GLU A 298 13.54 -5.12 0.03
CA GLU A 298 14.65 -5.15 -0.90
C GLU A 298 15.04 -6.60 -1.27
N SER A 299 15.69 -6.78 -2.40
CA SER A 299 16.16 -8.09 -2.88
C SER A 299 17.15 -8.79 -1.91
N ASN A 300 17.88 -8.00 -1.12
CA ASN A 300 18.80 -8.47 -0.09
C ASN A 300 18.10 -8.88 1.24
N GLY A 301 16.75 -8.77 1.30
CA GLY A 301 15.95 -9.15 2.45
C GLY A 301 15.64 -8.02 3.45
N VAL A 302 16.21 -6.84 3.28
CA VAL A 302 15.91 -5.66 4.11
C VAL A 302 14.45 -5.27 3.96
N LEU A 303 13.79 -5.02 5.09
CA LEU A 303 12.39 -4.60 5.14
C LEU A 303 12.27 -3.10 5.40
N TRP A 304 11.26 -2.51 4.79
CA TRP A 304 10.86 -1.12 4.96
C TRP A 304 9.41 -1.03 5.38
N PHE A 305 9.13 -0.21 6.38
CA PHE A 305 7.80 -0.04 6.97
C PHE A 305 7.40 1.41 6.91
N GLY A 306 6.32 1.72 6.19
CA GLY A 306 5.69 3.05 6.20
C GLY A 306 4.75 3.17 7.38
N THR A 307 4.99 4.16 8.25
CA THR A 307 4.27 4.30 9.52
C THR A 307 3.58 5.66 9.64
N ASN A 308 2.87 5.87 10.73
CA ASN A 308 2.30 7.16 11.10
C ASN A 308 3.34 8.16 11.66
N ASN A 309 4.62 7.77 11.75
CA ASN A 309 5.69 8.61 12.26
C ASN A 309 7.00 8.40 11.50
N GLY A 310 6.92 8.36 10.17
CA GLY A 310 8.04 8.15 9.27
C GLY A 310 8.16 6.74 8.72
N ILE A 311 9.37 6.40 8.31
CA ILE A 311 9.72 5.12 7.71
C ILE A 311 10.72 4.42 8.60
N SER A 312 10.56 3.11 8.80
CA SER A 312 11.56 2.26 9.41
C SER A 312 12.17 1.34 8.38
N ARG A 313 13.50 1.23 8.40
CA ARG A 313 14.29 0.21 7.72
C ARG A 313 14.76 -0.83 8.73
N TYR A 314 14.61 -2.10 8.41
CA TYR A 314 15.02 -3.22 9.29
C TYR A 314 15.86 -4.23 8.49
N ASP A 315 17.08 -4.48 8.92
CA ASP A 315 18.03 -5.40 8.27
C ASP A 315 18.04 -6.81 8.88
N GLY A 316 17.10 -7.11 9.76
CA GLY A 316 17.03 -8.37 10.50
C GLY A 316 17.66 -8.29 11.91
N LYS A 317 18.36 -7.19 12.21
CA LYS A 317 19.05 -6.98 13.51
C LYS A 317 18.80 -5.60 14.09
N SER A 318 18.87 -4.56 13.26
CA SER A 318 18.81 -3.16 13.68
C SER A 318 17.75 -2.39 12.91
N TRP A 319 17.23 -1.37 13.57
CA TRP A 319 16.26 -0.43 13.02
C TRP A 319 16.96 0.88 12.69
N HIS A 320 16.59 1.48 11.54
CA HIS A 320 16.97 2.83 11.16
C HIS A 320 15.73 3.58 10.66
N ASN A 321 15.49 4.77 11.22
CA ASN A 321 14.27 5.52 10.98
C ASN A 321 14.54 6.80 10.18
N TYR A 322 13.56 7.16 9.33
CA TYR A 322 13.54 8.37 8.53
C TYR A 322 12.26 9.15 8.88
N ASP A 323 12.38 10.43 9.13
CA ASP A 323 11.30 11.36 9.41
C ASP A 323 11.42 12.62 8.53
N LYS A 324 10.61 13.64 8.79
CA LYS A 324 10.70 14.94 8.08
C LYS A 324 12.05 15.60 8.25
N LYS A 325 12.78 15.39 9.35
CA LYS A 325 14.14 15.95 9.54
C LYS A 325 15.16 15.25 8.64
N ALA A 326 14.90 14.00 8.29
CA ALA A 326 15.69 13.25 7.31
C ALA A 326 15.30 13.57 5.85
N GLY A 327 14.31 14.46 5.63
CA GLY A 327 13.89 14.94 4.31
C GLY A 327 12.60 14.34 3.77
N LEU A 328 11.84 13.55 4.55
CA LEU A 328 10.53 13.08 4.10
C LEU A 328 9.55 14.27 3.93
N LEU A 329 8.65 14.18 2.94
CA LEU A 329 7.58 15.16 2.75
C LEU A 329 6.66 15.22 3.95
N GLU A 330 6.26 14.07 4.47
CA GLU A 330 5.37 13.91 5.63
C GLU A 330 5.75 12.68 6.46
N ASP A 331 5.38 12.68 7.74
CA ASP A 331 5.63 11.55 8.63
C ASP A 331 4.62 10.39 8.45
N ASN A 332 3.42 10.67 7.91
CA ASN A 332 2.48 9.59 7.54
C ASN A 332 2.84 9.02 6.17
N VAL A 333 3.39 7.82 6.14
CA VAL A 333 3.82 7.13 4.91
C VAL A 333 2.89 5.96 4.59
N TYR A 334 2.02 6.16 3.61
CA TYR A 334 0.93 5.24 3.30
C TYR A 334 1.32 4.11 2.33
N ALA A 335 2.30 4.34 1.48
CA ALA A 335 2.72 3.39 0.46
C ALA A 335 4.23 3.34 0.31
N LEU A 336 4.77 2.15 0.05
CA LEU A 336 6.18 1.92 -0.23
C LEU A 336 6.32 1.04 -1.47
N ALA A 337 7.33 1.32 -2.29
CA ALA A 337 7.75 0.45 -3.38
C ALA A 337 9.27 0.43 -3.50
N VAL A 338 9.82 -0.71 -3.91
CA VAL A 338 11.25 -0.89 -4.17
C VAL A 338 11.47 -0.95 -5.67
N ALA A 339 12.32 -0.07 -6.19
CA ALA A 339 12.70 -0.06 -7.59
C ALA A 339 13.82 -1.09 -7.88
N PRO A 340 14.01 -1.52 -9.15
CA PRO A 340 15.04 -2.48 -9.52
C PRO A 340 16.47 -2.06 -9.18
N ASN A 341 16.74 -0.76 -9.14
CA ASN A 341 18.03 -0.17 -8.76
C ASN A 341 18.25 -0.12 -7.23
N GLY A 342 17.26 -0.58 -6.43
CA GLY A 342 17.29 -0.57 -4.98
C GLY A 342 16.75 0.70 -4.33
N ASP A 343 16.32 1.70 -5.10
CA ASP A 343 15.68 2.90 -4.55
C ASP A 343 14.33 2.55 -3.93
N ILE A 344 14.04 3.21 -2.82
CA ILE A 344 12.76 3.12 -2.13
C ILE A 344 11.93 4.35 -2.48
N TRP A 345 10.72 4.10 -2.92
CA TRP A 345 9.72 5.13 -3.19
C TRP A 345 8.68 5.11 -2.08
N ALA A 346 8.47 6.25 -1.44
CA ALA A 346 7.59 6.39 -0.29
C ALA A 346 6.50 7.41 -0.58
N GLY A 347 5.24 6.97 -0.54
CA GLY A 347 4.05 7.79 -0.78
C GLY A 347 3.46 8.31 0.51
N SER A 348 3.22 9.62 0.56
CA SER A 348 2.63 10.33 1.68
C SER A 348 1.56 11.32 1.22
N ARG A 349 1.02 12.15 2.11
CA ARG A 349 0.34 13.37 1.70
C ARG A 349 1.35 14.28 1.00
N ARG A 350 0.89 15.03 0.01
CA ARG A 350 1.63 15.96 -0.87
C ARG A 350 2.46 15.28 -1.94
N GLY A 351 2.93 14.05 -1.78
CA GLY A 351 3.73 13.46 -2.84
C GLY A 351 4.51 12.20 -2.50
N VAL A 352 5.59 12.02 -3.22
CA VAL A 352 6.47 10.84 -3.16
C VAL A 352 7.88 11.28 -2.78
N THR A 353 8.50 10.56 -1.87
CA THR A 353 9.92 10.69 -1.50
C THR A 353 10.71 9.52 -2.07
N ARG A 354 11.87 9.78 -2.69
CA ARG A 354 12.83 8.76 -3.13
C ARG A 354 14.00 8.69 -2.15
N ILE A 355 14.30 7.49 -1.68
CA ILE A 355 15.40 7.16 -0.78
C ILE A 355 16.32 6.19 -1.52
N GLY A 356 17.62 6.46 -1.52
CA GLY A 356 18.62 5.66 -2.21
C GLY A 356 20.03 5.91 -1.68
N ARG A 357 21.01 5.32 -2.35
CA ARG A 357 22.44 5.43 -2.00
C ARG A 357 23.18 6.38 -2.93
#